data_90c1cc39c100a78a2ae26a7d3b453b53
#
_entry.id   90c1cc39c100a78a2ae26a7d3b453b53
#
_cell.length_a   1.000
_cell.length_b   1.000
_cell.length_c   1.000
_cell.angle_alpha   90.00
_cell.angle_beta   90.00
_cell.angle_gamma   90.00
#
_symmetry.space_group_name_H-M   'P 1'
#
loop_
_entity.id
_entity.type
_entity.pdbx_description
1 polymer ?
#
loop_
_entity_poly.entity_id
_entity_poly.type
_entity_poly.pdbx_seq_one_letter_code
_entity_poly.pdbx_strand_id
1 'polypeptide(L)'
;PFEQTVLSGKPAADVIENVDIGGPAMVRATAKNHANAAIVVSPTRYSEIIDAVRAGGTTLQLRRSLATEAFVHTAQYDAAVANWFLDQEDRAWGDAPVNEDIEAEASVDSFEATEGYVGYEMFGLRESVLRYGENSHQRAALFTETEGNGIAQATQLHGKAMSYNNFVDSNSALELVKEFDQTA
;
A
#
# COMPACT_ATOMS: atom_id res chain seq x y z
N PRO A 1 -8.94 14.44 -0.41
CA PRO A 1 -7.74 14.85 -1.17
C PRO A 1 -6.49 14.98 -0.30
N PHE A 2 -6.42 14.20 0.82
CA PHE A 2 -5.33 14.28 1.81
C PHE A 2 -3.95 14.11 1.18
N GLU A 3 -3.71 13.01 0.48
CA GLU A 3 -2.41 12.72 -0.17
C GLU A 3 -1.99 13.82 -1.17
N GLN A 4 -2.96 14.31 -1.96
CA GLN A 4 -2.71 15.43 -2.89
C GLN A 4 -2.34 16.71 -2.15
N THR A 5 -2.93 16.95 -0.98
CA THR A 5 -2.61 18.10 -0.13
C THR A 5 -1.19 17.97 0.41
N VAL A 6 -0.78 16.79 0.87
CA VAL A 6 0.59 16.48 1.31
C VAL A 6 1.58 16.72 0.16
N LEU A 7 1.34 16.11 -1.01
CA LEU A 7 2.21 16.25 -2.19
C LEU A 7 2.33 17.68 -2.70
N SER A 8 1.34 18.53 -2.46
CA SER A 8 1.38 19.93 -2.86
C SER A 8 2.27 20.81 -1.97
N GLY A 9 2.85 20.26 -0.89
CA GLY A 9 3.73 20.98 0.02
C GLY A 9 3.05 22.06 0.85
N LYS A 10 1.75 21.93 1.10
CA LYS A 10 1.01 22.88 1.94
C LYS A 10 1.47 22.82 3.40
N PRO A 11 1.25 23.91 4.18
CA PRO A 11 1.52 23.93 5.62
C PRO A 11 0.81 22.80 6.35
N ALA A 12 1.43 22.30 7.43
CA ALA A 12 0.87 21.19 8.22
C ALA A 12 -0.56 21.44 8.71
N ALA A 13 -0.90 22.68 9.07
CA ALA A 13 -2.27 23.06 9.47
C ALA A 13 -3.30 22.79 8.35
N ASP A 14 -2.93 23.09 7.10
CA ASP A 14 -3.80 22.86 5.95
C ASP A 14 -3.95 21.37 5.64
N VAL A 15 -2.88 20.59 5.87
CA VAL A 15 -2.92 19.12 5.70
C VAL A 15 -3.84 18.51 6.75
N ILE A 16 -3.72 18.91 8.01
CA ILE A 16 -4.57 18.43 9.11
C ILE A 16 -6.05 18.74 8.84
N GLU A 17 -6.37 19.95 8.37
CA GLU A 17 -7.75 20.33 8.02
C GLU A 17 -8.34 19.47 6.90
N ASN A 18 -7.51 18.89 6.05
CA ASN A 18 -7.93 17.99 4.95
C ASN A 18 -8.02 16.51 5.37
N VAL A 19 -7.79 16.17 6.65
CA VAL A 19 -8.05 14.82 7.15
C VAL A 19 -9.56 14.60 7.22
N ASP A 20 -10.06 13.68 6.38
CA ASP A 20 -11.47 13.33 6.34
C ASP A 20 -11.80 12.29 7.42
N ILE A 21 -12.64 12.67 8.36
CA ILE A 21 -13.12 11.79 9.45
C ILE A 21 -14.46 11.16 9.07
N GLY A 22 -15.38 11.96 8.54
CA GLY A 22 -16.76 11.55 8.30
C GLY A 22 -16.91 10.59 7.12
N GLY A 23 -16.20 10.82 6.02
CA GLY A 23 -16.21 9.97 4.83
C GLY A 23 -15.77 8.53 5.13
N PRO A 24 -14.57 8.31 5.67
CA PRO A 24 -14.12 6.96 6.07
C PRO A 24 -15.06 6.29 7.08
N ALA A 25 -15.62 7.03 8.04
CA ALA A 25 -16.57 6.49 9.01
C ALA A 25 -17.85 5.97 8.33
N MET A 26 -18.42 6.73 7.38
CA MET A 26 -19.61 6.32 6.62
C MET A 26 -19.32 5.13 5.69
N VAL A 27 -18.16 5.12 5.04
CA VAL A 27 -17.70 4.00 4.19
C VAL A 27 -17.61 2.72 5.01
N ARG A 28 -16.96 2.75 6.17
CA ARG A 28 -16.82 1.60 7.08
C ARG A 28 -18.16 1.12 7.62
N ALA A 29 -19.05 2.05 8.00
CA ALA A 29 -20.39 1.71 8.49
C ALA A 29 -21.21 0.99 7.40
N THR A 30 -21.15 1.47 6.16
CA THR A 30 -21.86 0.86 5.03
C THR A 30 -21.25 -0.49 4.64
N ALA A 31 -19.92 -0.61 4.61
CA ALA A 31 -19.22 -1.86 4.37
C ALA A 31 -19.58 -2.94 5.41
N LYS A 32 -19.65 -2.58 6.69
CA LYS A 32 -20.11 -3.47 7.75
C LYS A 32 -21.53 -3.97 7.50
N ASN A 33 -22.41 -3.15 6.92
CA ASN A 33 -23.80 -3.50 6.59
C ASN A 33 -23.94 -4.12 5.18
N HIS A 34 -22.91 -4.78 4.66
CA HIS A 34 -22.93 -5.38 3.32
C HIS A 34 -24.08 -6.38 3.07
N ALA A 35 -24.71 -6.91 4.13
CA ALA A 35 -25.89 -7.75 3.98
C ALA A 35 -27.03 -7.00 3.27
N ASN A 36 -27.16 -5.69 3.50
CA ASN A 36 -28.27 -4.86 3.03
C ASN A 36 -27.86 -3.71 2.11
N ALA A 37 -26.60 -3.29 2.14
CA ALA A 37 -26.11 -2.13 1.41
C ALA A 37 -24.86 -2.46 0.59
N ALA A 38 -24.71 -1.78 -0.55
CA ALA A 38 -23.48 -1.76 -1.34
C ALA A 38 -22.76 -0.44 -1.10
N ILE A 39 -21.43 -0.50 -0.90
CA ILE A 39 -20.55 0.66 -0.87
C ILE A 39 -19.55 0.56 -2.01
N VAL A 40 -19.38 1.62 -2.76
CA VAL A 40 -18.47 1.66 -3.92
C VAL A 40 -17.46 2.78 -3.71
N VAL A 41 -16.20 2.42 -3.54
CA VAL A 41 -15.10 3.37 -3.28
C VAL A 41 -14.28 3.69 -4.52
N SER A 42 -14.49 2.94 -5.62
CA SER A 42 -13.78 3.17 -6.88
C SER A 42 -14.74 3.44 -8.03
N PRO A 43 -14.53 4.52 -8.83
CA PRO A 43 -15.30 4.76 -10.05
C PRO A 43 -15.21 3.65 -11.10
N THR A 44 -14.14 2.86 -11.06
CA THR A 44 -13.94 1.73 -11.98
C THR A 44 -14.99 0.63 -11.82
N ARG A 45 -15.67 0.59 -10.67
CA ARG A 45 -16.73 -0.39 -10.37
C ARG A 45 -18.13 0.09 -10.78
N TYR A 46 -18.29 1.32 -11.26
CA TYR A 46 -19.62 1.88 -11.53
C TYR A 46 -20.40 1.12 -12.63
N SER A 47 -19.73 0.69 -13.70
CA SER A 47 -20.38 -0.07 -14.76
C SER A 47 -21.00 -1.38 -14.25
N GLU A 48 -20.24 -2.13 -13.44
CA GLU A 48 -20.72 -3.38 -12.83
C GLU A 48 -21.94 -3.15 -11.93
N ILE A 49 -21.92 -2.05 -11.16
CA ILE A 49 -23.06 -1.70 -10.28
C ILE A 49 -24.29 -1.33 -11.10
N ILE A 50 -24.13 -0.54 -12.16
CA ILE A 50 -25.21 -0.17 -13.06
C ILE A 50 -25.85 -1.42 -13.68
N ASP A 51 -25.03 -2.36 -14.15
CA ASP A 51 -25.51 -3.60 -14.74
C ASP A 51 -26.21 -4.50 -13.72
N ALA A 52 -25.67 -4.60 -12.50
CA ALA A 52 -26.33 -5.32 -11.41
C ALA A 52 -27.70 -4.74 -11.06
N VAL A 53 -27.81 -3.41 -10.98
CA VAL A 53 -29.09 -2.71 -10.71
C VAL A 53 -30.09 -2.98 -11.83
N ARG A 54 -29.67 -2.92 -13.11
CA ARG A 54 -30.51 -3.24 -14.26
C ARG A 54 -31.00 -4.69 -14.26
N ALA A 55 -30.17 -5.61 -13.73
CA ALA A 55 -30.49 -7.03 -13.57
C ALA A 55 -31.36 -7.32 -12.33
N GLY A 56 -31.79 -6.31 -11.58
CA GLY A 56 -32.70 -6.46 -10.44
C GLY A 56 -32.04 -6.26 -9.07
N GLY A 57 -30.76 -5.90 -9.01
CA GLY A 57 -30.04 -5.53 -7.78
C GLY A 57 -28.69 -6.23 -7.61
N THR A 58 -27.95 -5.81 -6.61
CA THR A 58 -26.65 -6.38 -6.29
C THR A 58 -26.77 -7.72 -5.55
N THR A 59 -25.93 -8.69 -5.89
CA THR A 59 -25.84 -9.96 -5.15
C THR A 59 -25.13 -9.78 -3.82
N LEU A 60 -25.34 -10.68 -2.86
CA LEU A 60 -24.58 -10.68 -1.60
C LEU A 60 -23.08 -10.86 -1.84
N GLN A 61 -22.69 -11.67 -2.83
CA GLN A 61 -21.29 -11.88 -3.18
C GLN A 61 -20.65 -10.58 -3.66
N LEU A 62 -21.31 -9.84 -4.54
CA LEU A 62 -20.84 -8.54 -5.02
C LEU A 62 -20.70 -7.55 -3.85
N ARG A 63 -21.72 -7.46 -2.97
CA ARG A 63 -21.64 -6.56 -1.81
C ARG A 63 -20.52 -6.91 -0.84
N ARG A 64 -20.19 -8.21 -0.65
CA ARG A 64 -19.03 -8.64 0.13
C ARG A 64 -17.72 -8.21 -0.50
N SER A 65 -17.57 -8.38 -1.81
CA SER A 65 -16.38 -7.93 -2.56
C SER A 65 -16.18 -6.42 -2.40
N LEU A 66 -17.24 -5.64 -2.60
CA LEU A 66 -17.22 -4.19 -2.41
C LEU A 66 -16.90 -3.77 -0.97
N ALA A 67 -17.41 -4.50 0.02
CA ALA A 67 -17.11 -4.23 1.42
C ALA A 67 -15.63 -4.50 1.76
N THR A 68 -15.04 -5.56 1.20
CA THR A 68 -13.60 -5.84 1.34
C THR A 68 -12.78 -4.69 0.74
N GLU A 69 -13.11 -4.27 -0.48
CA GLU A 69 -12.46 -3.14 -1.17
C GLU A 69 -12.58 -1.85 -0.36
N ALA A 70 -13.74 -1.58 0.23
CA ALA A 70 -13.97 -0.42 1.07
C ALA A 70 -13.14 -0.43 2.36
N PHE A 71 -12.99 -1.58 3.02
CA PHE A 71 -12.13 -1.70 4.20
C PHE A 71 -10.65 -1.55 3.85
N VAL A 72 -10.19 -2.11 2.73
CA VAL A 72 -8.82 -1.90 2.23
C VAL A 72 -8.58 -0.41 1.95
N HIS A 73 -9.50 0.24 1.25
CA HIS A 73 -9.41 1.67 0.93
C HIS A 73 -9.28 2.55 2.19
N THR A 74 -10.13 2.30 3.21
CA THR A 74 -10.05 3.09 4.45
C THR A 74 -8.81 2.77 5.28
N ALA A 75 -8.32 1.53 5.26
CA ALA A 75 -7.07 1.17 5.92
C ALA A 75 -5.86 1.86 5.27
N GLN A 76 -5.80 1.92 3.94
CA GLN A 76 -4.77 2.66 3.20
C GLN A 76 -4.81 4.15 3.51
N TYR A 77 -6.02 4.72 3.58
CA TYR A 77 -6.19 6.12 3.95
C TYR A 77 -5.68 6.40 5.37
N ASP A 78 -6.07 5.59 6.36
CA ASP A 78 -5.62 5.74 7.75
C ASP A 78 -4.10 5.56 7.86
N ALA A 79 -3.51 4.62 7.10
CA ALA A 79 -2.07 4.43 7.05
C ALA A 79 -1.35 5.65 6.44
N ALA A 80 -1.88 6.25 5.38
CA ALA A 80 -1.31 7.46 4.79
C ALA A 80 -1.32 8.64 5.78
N VAL A 81 -2.41 8.79 6.54
CA VAL A 81 -2.52 9.81 7.59
C VAL A 81 -1.50 9.53 8.70
N ALA A 82 -1.42 8.29 9.18
CA ALA A 82 -0.48 7.91 10.25
C ALA A 82 0.98 8.14 9.84
N ASN A 83 1.36 7.72 8.62
CA ASN A 83 2.71 7.93 8.10
C ASN A 83 3.07 9.42 7.99
N TRP A 84 2.11 10.25 7.56
CA TRP A 84 2.35 11.69 7.51
C TRP A 84 2.60 12.28 8.92
N PHE A 85 1.87 11.84 9.95
CA PHE A 85 2.11 12.28 11.33
C PHE A 85 3.48 11.81 11.84
N LEU A 86 3.89 10.58 11.56
CA LEU A 86 5.23 10.07 11.90
C LEU A 86 6.33 10.93 11.26
N ASP A 87 6.19 11.26 9.97
CA ASP A 87 7.14 12.14 9.28
C ASP A 87 7.23 13.55 9.91
N GLN A 88 6.14 14.06 10.52
CA GLN A 88 6.18 15.33 11.23
C GLN A 88 6.93 15.21 12.57
N GLU A 89 6.77 14.09 13.27
CA GLU A 89 7.52 13.81 14.51
C GLU A 89 9.00 13.72 14.22
N ASP A 90 9.42 12.97 13.22
CA ASP A 90 10.82 12.84 12.81
C ASP A 90 11.46 14.20 12.45
N ARG A 91 10.70 15.06 11.76
CA ARG A 91 11.17 16.43 11.43
C ARG A 91 11.33 17.30 12.68
N ALA A 92 10.43 17.19 13.64
CA ALA A 92 10.52 17.93 14.90
C ALA A 92 11.71 17.48 15.76
N TRP A 93 12.11 16.22 15.65
CA TRP A 93 13.30 15.67 16.33
C TRP A 93 14.59 16.01 15.59
N GLY A 94 14.55 16.16 14.26
CA GLY A 94 15.73 16.55 13.44
C GLY A 94 16.23 17.97 13.71
N ASP A 95 15.37 18.86 14.22
CA ASP A 95 15.71 20.22 14.64
C ASP A 95 16.18 20.30 16.11
N ALA A 96 16.11 19.21 16.88
CA ALA A 96 16.68 19.18 18.21
C ALA A 96 18.23 19.28 18.12
N PRO A 97 18.89 20.16 18.91
CA PRO A 97 20.33 20.27 18.86
C PRO A 97 20.95 18.92 19.22
N VAL A 98 21.63 18.32 18.25
CA VAL A 98 22.42 17.11 18.48
C VAL A 98 23.47 17.48 19.52
N ASN A 99 23.39 16.84 20.68
CA ASN A 99 24.46 16.97 21.68
C ASN A 99 25.70 16.35 21.05
N GLU A 100 26.67 17.18 20.66
CA GLU A 100 27.94 16.79 20.02
C GLU A 100 28.80 15.88 20.90
N ASP A 101 28.43 15.64 22.16
CA ASP A 101 29.15 14.82 23.12
C ASP A 101 28.76 13.32 23.09
N ILE A 102 27.82 12.90 22.23
CA ILE A 102 27.51 11.48 22.03
C ILE A 102 28.29 11.03 20.79
N GLU A 103 29.54 10.53 21.01
CA GLU A 103 30.19 9.70 20.00
C GLU A 103 29.29 8.53 19.66
N ALA A 104 28.61 8.62 18.50
CA ALA A 104 27.75 7.57 17.99
C ALA A 104 28.62 6.36 17.63
N GLU A 105 28.88 5.49 18.57
CA GLU A 105 29.13 4.09 18.27
C GLU A 105 27.78 3.55 17.73
N ALA A 106 27.61 3.61 16.42
CA ALA A 106 26.54 2.94 15.72
C ALA A 106 26.74 1.42 15.86
N SER A 107 26.42 0.89 17.02
CA SER A 107 26.26 -0.55 17.21
C SER A 107 24.85 -0.94 16.72
N VAL A 108 24.76 -2.07 16.05
CA VAL A 108 23.51 -2.68 15.52
C VAL A 108 22.48 -2.96 16.62
N ASP A 109 22.82 -2.75 17.88
CA ASP A 109 21.99 -2.93 19.07
C ASP A 109 21.05 -1.74 19.37
N SER A 110 21.10 -0.64 18.58
CA SER A 110 20.21 0.52 18.77
C SER A 110 18.74 0.26 18.37
N PHE A 111 18.43 -0.93 17.87
CA PHE A 111 17.05 -1.31 17.53
C PHE A 111 16.14 -1.54 18.76
N GLU A 112 16.74 -1.71 19.96
CA GLU A 112 16.00 -1.92 21.20
C GLU A 112 15.61 -0.63 21.95
N ALA A 113 16.07 0.54 21.52
CA ALA A 113 15.98 1.78 22.31
C ALA A 113 14.85 2.73 21.91
N THR A 114 14.05 2.41 20.91
CA THR A 114 12.91 3.24 20.53
C THR A 114 11.64 2.73 21.22
N GLU A 115 11.26 3.35 22.33
CA GLU A 115 9.88 3.29 22.84
C GLU A 115 8.99 4.00 21.81
N GLY A 116 8.60 3.29 20.75
CA GLY A 116 7.73 3.77 19.70
C GLY A 116 7.17 2.61 18.89
N TYR A 117 6.00 2.79 18.29
CA TYR A 117 5.46 1.86 17.32
C TYR A 117 6.35 1.85 16.07
N VAL A 118 7.17 0.83 15.93
CA VAL A 118 7.83 0.53 14.65
C VAL A 118 6.94 -0.51 13.94
N GLY A 119 6.04 -0.03 13.10
CA GLY A 119 5.20 -0.86 12.25
C GLY A 119 5.59 -0.66 10.79
N TYR A 120 5.86 -1.75 10.08
CA TYR A 120 5.97 -1.74 8.63
C TYR A 120 4.78 -2.48 8.05
N GLU A 121 3.87 -1.76 7.39
CA GLU A 121 2.75 -2.34 6.67
C GLU A 121 2.97 -2.22 5.17
N MET A 122 2.94 -3.36 4.47
CA MET A 122 2.94 -3.40 3.01
C MET A 122 1.54 -3.70 2.50
N PHE A 123 0.97 -2.79 1.73
CA PHE A 123 -0.27 -3.02 1.00
C PHE A 123 0.05 -3.23 -0.48
N GLY A 124 -0.44 -4.32 -1.04
CA GLY A 124 -0.29 -4.60 -2.45
C GLY A 124 -1.51 -5.32 -3.01
N LEU A 125 -1.80 -5.10 -4.29
CA LEU A 125 -2.79 -5.88 -5.01
C LEU A 125 -2.18 -7.23 -5.38
N ARG A 126 -2.88 -8.33 -5.04
CA ARG A 126 -2.42 -9.65 -5.46
C ARG A 126 -2.66 -9.82 -6.97
N GLU A 127 -1.58 -9.70 -7.72
CA GLU A 127 -1.59 -9.85 -9.17
C GLU A 127 -1.76 -11.30 -9.59
N SER A 128 -1.00 -12.21 -8.97
CA SER A 128 -1.05 -13.61 -9.33
C SER A 128 -0.62 -14.55 -8.21
N VAL A 129 -1.06 -15.80 -8.28
CA VAL A 129 -0.53 -16.89 -7.47
C VAL A 129 0.63 -17.53 -8.24
N LEU A 130 1.78 -17.64 -7.60
CA LEU A 130 2.97 -18.24 -8.21
C LEU A 130 2.91 -19.77 -8.13
N ARG A 131 3.70 -20.45 -8.95
CA ARG A 131 3.75 -21.92 -8.98
C ARG A 131 4.16 -22.50 -7.63
N TYR A 132 5.12 -21.87 -6.94
CA TYR A 132 5.62 -22.22 -5.61
C TYR A 132 6.45 -21.06 -5.07
N GLY A 133 6.79 -21.09 -3.79
CA GLY A 133 7.66 -20.14 -3.11
C GLY A 133 9.14 -20.38 -3.37
N GLU A 134 9.98 -20.11 -2.36
CA GLU A 134 11.40 -20.42 -2.43
C GLU A 134 11.62 -21.93 -2.63
N ASN A 135 10.82 -22.73 -1.93
CA ASN A 135 10.82 -24.19 -2.07
C ASN A 135 9.50 -24.71 -2.66
N SER A 136 9.54 -25.87 -3.30
CA SER A 136 8.42 -26.44 -4.07
C SER A 136 7.14 -26.70 -3.26
N HIS A 137 7.25 -26.85 -1.94
CA HIS A 137 6.11 -27.08 -1.05
C HIS A 137 5.50 -25.79 -0.47
N GLN A 138 6.16 -24.66 -0.70
CA GLN A 138 5.67 -23.35 -0.19
C GLN A 138 4.71 -22.72 -1.19
N ARG A 139 3.69 -22.04 -0.65
CA ARG A 139 2.80 -21.20 -1.44
C ARG A 139 3.38 -19.81 -1.57
N ALA A 140 3.22 -19.19 -2.73
CA ALA A 140 3.62 -17.82 -2.97
C ALA A 140 2.64 -17.09 -3.87
N ALA A 141 2.62 -15.77 -3.76
CA ALA A 141 1.85 -14.89 -4.61
C ALA A 141 2.66 -13.64 -4.92
N LEU A 142 2.41 -13.06 -6.08
CA LEU A 142 2.94 -11.77 -6.49
C LEU A 142 1.96 -10.69 -6.08
N PHE A 143 2.47 -9.67 -5.40
CA PHE A 143 1.73 -8.46 -5.07
C PHE A 143 2.38 -7.29 -5.79
N THR A 144 1.58 -6.38 -6.29
CA THR A 144 2.03 -5.18 -6.98
C THR A 144 1.54 -3.94 -6.25
N GLU A 145 2.35 -2.90 -6.25
CA GLU A 145 1.95 -1.55 -5.85
C GLU A 145 1.31 -0.83 -7.05
N THR A 146 0.42 0.11 -6.76
CA THR A 146 -0.35 0.80 -7.81
C THR A 146 0.55 1.61 -8.75
N GLU A 147 1.66 2.14 -8.25
CA GLU A 147 2.62 2.98 -9.00
C GLU A 147 4.03 2.37 -9.09
N GLY A 148 4.17 1.09 -8.84
CA GLY A 148 5.44 0.38 -8.92
C GLY A 148 5.97 0.28 -10.37
N ASN A 149 7.27 0.23 -10.53
CA ASN A 149 7.95 0.15 -11.84
C ASN A 149 9.07 -0.92 -11.85
N GLY A 150 8.83 -2.05 -11.27
CA GLY A 150 9.79 -3.16 -11.20
C GLY A 150 9.36 -4.40 -12.01
N ILE A 151 10.05 -5.50 -11.75
CA ILE A 151 9.72 -6.80 -12.35
C ILE A 151 8.29 -7.25 -12.01
N ALA A 152 7.76 -6.84 -10.86
CA ALA A 152 6.40 -7.19 -10.44
C ALA A 152 5.31 -6.61 -11.37
N GLN A 153 5.56 -5.46 -11.99
CA GLN A 153 4.66 -4.80 -12.97
C GLN A 153 4.98 -5.16 -14.42
N ALA A 154 6.02 -5.95 -14.66
CA ALA A 154 6.44 -6.31 -16.02
C ALA A 154 5.46 -7.29 -16.67
N THR A 155 5.19 -7.09 -17.95
CA THR A 155 4.37 -8.00 -18.74
C THR A 155 5.21 -9.17 -19.25
N GLN A 156 4.88 -10.38 -18.85
CA GLN A 156 5.51 -11.58 -19.38
C GLN A 156 4.99 -11.86 -20.80
N LEU A 157 5.84 -11.68 -21.80
CA LEU A 157 5.45 -11.84 -23.21
C LEU A 157 5.35 -13.31 -23.64
N HIS A 158 6.12 -14.20 -23.00
CA HIS A 158 6.16 -15.59 -23.39
C HIS A 158 6.83 -16.46 -22.30
N GLY A 159 6.65 -17.77 -22.38
CA GLY A 159 7.27 -18.74 -21.48
C GLY A 159 6.31 -19.29 -20.42
N LYS A 160 6.85 -20.11 -19.50
CA LYS A 160 6.08 -20.70 -18.40
C LYS A 160 5.87 -19.64 -17.29
N ALA A 161 4.76 -19.77 -16.54
CA ALA A 161 4.53 -18.94 -15.36
C ALA A 161 5.76 -18.94 -14.43
N MET A 162 6.14 -17.76 -13.98
CA MET A 162 7.33 -17.58 -13.13
C MET A 162 7.08 -18.12 -11.71
N SER A 163 8.14 -18.60 -11.08
CA SER A 163 8.17 -18.94 -9.64
C SER A 163 8.73 -17.77 -8.84
N TYR A 164 8.67 -17.87 -7.52
CA TYR A 164 9.28 -16.90 -6.61
C TYR A 164 10.76 -16.64 -6.96
N ASN A 165 11.56 -17.71 -7.10
CA ASN A 165 12.99 -17.58 -7.43
C ASN A 165 13.21 -16.86 -8.77
N ASN A 166 12.37 -17.11 -9.79
CA ASN A 166 12.49 -16.39 -11.06
C ASN A 166 12.26 -14.88 -10.91
N PHE A 167 11.30 -14.47 -10.08
CA PHE A 167 11.09 -13.03 -9.78
C PHE A 167 12.27 -12.43 -9.04
N VAL A 168 12.81 -13.12 -8.02
CA VAL A 168 13.97 -12.66 -7.25
C VAL A 168 15.20 -12.50 -8.16
N ASP A 169 15.50 -13.52 -8.99
CA ASP A 169 16.64 -13.49 -9.91
C ASP A 169 16.48 -12.38 -10.96
N SER A 170 15.28 -12.23 -11.52
CA SER A 170 14.98 -11.19 -12.52
C SER A 170 15.09 -9.79 -11.92
N ASN A 171 14.64 -9.60 -10.70
CA ASN A 171 14.75 -8.32 -10.01
C ASN A 171 16.20 -7.99 -9.69
N SER A 172 16.97 -8.95 -9.20
CA SER A 172 18.40 -8.77 -8.93
C SER A 172 19.18 -8.40 -10.19
N ALA A 173 18.87 -9.05 -11.33
CA ALA A 173 19.47 -8.71 -12.61
C ALA A 173 19.08 -7.30 -13.09
N LEU A 174 17.82 -6.90 -12.91
CA LEU A 174 17.35 -5.56 -13.26
C LEU A 174 18.06 -4.49 -12.43
N GLU A 175 18.14 -4.68 -11.10
CA GLU A 175 18.82 -3.74 -10.22
C GLU A 175 20.31 -3.63 -10.56
N LEU A 176 20.97 -4.76 -10.84
CA LEU A 176 22.38 -4.75 -11.26
C LEU A 176 22.58 -3.94 -12.56
N VAL A 177 21.69 -4.10 -13.55
CA VAL A 177 21.81 -3.36 -14.82
C VAL A 177 21.61 -1.85 -14.64
N LYS A 178 20.78 -1.43 -13.70
CA LYS A 178 20.56 -0.01 -13.38
C LYS A 178 21.80 0.69 -12.82
N GLU A 179 22.77 -0.05 -12.26
CA GLU A 179 24.03 0.50 -11.75
C GLU A 179 25.01 0.93 -12.86
N PHE A 180 24.71 0.61 -14.12
CA PHE A 180 25.59 0.95 -15.24
C PHE A 180 25.01 2.11 -16.07
N ASP A 181 25.82 3.17 -16.25
CA ASP A 181 25.44 4.35 -17.04
C ASP A 181 25.40 4.07 -18.55
N GLN A 182 25.98 2.97 -19.03
CA GLN A 182 26.03 2.58 -20.43
C GLN A 182 25.64 1.12 -20.59
N THR A 183 24.87 0.84 -21.62
CA THR A 183 24.52 -0.54 -22.00
C THR A 183 25.78 -1.34 -22.32
N ALA A 184 25.98 -2.47 -21.64
CA ALA A 184 27.07 -3.39 -21.91
C ALA A 184 26.79 -4.17 -23.20
#